data_93d9efed613c5d3fa3d5d428e19d434b
#
_entry.id   93d9efed613c5d3fa3d5d428e19d434b
#
_cell.length_a   1.000
_cell.length_b   1.000
_cell.length_c   1.000
_cell.angle_alpha   90.00
_cell.angle_beta   90.00
_cell.angle_gamma   90.00
#
_symmetry.space_group_name_H-M   'P 1'
#
loop_
_entity.id
_entity.type
_entity.pdbx_description
1 polymer ?
#
loop_
_entity_poly.entity_id
_entity_poly.type
_entity_poly.pdbx_seq_one_letter_code
_entity_poly.pdbx_strand_id
1 'polypeptide(L)'
;MVTPLRPTRKTMSSTPFDDICAVLRSRSAFLLVTHFEPDGDGIGACLALGRCLRSQGKRVTVWLPQGVPARYRFLPDAETVVTEAEPQEVAIGLDCDGARRLGATAETVNRAEVVIDIDHHAGHSPFGHIAWLDPAAPAAGFQAYRLIQALGCPITPEIATCLYCAVGTDSGFFRYANTSPELLRMAAEMVECGAKPKAIAEATLDRYPTALVRLAGRAMAALTLQLGGRVALATLTQEDFEAAGTDQTEGVIDYLRTVAEVEVLVLMRQSKEGWRTSLRSLAAVDVSVVAKTLGGGGHAPAAGCTLHGTLEEAWTHLAAALGPALESGSRA
;
A
#
# COMPACT_ATOMS: atom_id res chain seq x y z
N MET A 1 -11.75 -24.74 -6.19
CA MET A 1 -12.98 -24.36 -5.50
C MET A 1 -12.66 -24.29 -4.02
N VAL A 2 -12.52 -23.09 -3.46
CA VAL A 2 -12.27 -22.92 -2.02
C VAL A 2 -13.62 -22.84 -1.33
N THR A 3 -13.89 -23.79 -0.43
CA THR A 3 -15.15 -23.86 0.34
C THR A 3 -15.19 -22.74 1.36
N PRO A 4 -16.25 -21.90 1.42
CA PRO A 4 -16.35 -20.86 2.43
C PRO A 4 -16.62 -21.49 3.81
N LEU A 5 -15.87 -21.07 4.82
CA LEU A 5 -16.02 -21.46 6.22
C LEU A 5 -17.35 -20.92 6.78
N ARG A 6 -18.10 -21.79 7.50
CA ARG A 6 -19.34 -21.39 8.18
C ARG A 6 -19.04 -20.55 9.42
N PRO A 7 -19.75 -19.41 9.63
CA PRO A 7 -19.59 -18.62 10.85
C PRO A 7 -20.19 -19.38 12.06
N THR A 8 -19.41 -19.49 13.13
CA THR A 8 -19.88 -19.98 14.44
C THR A 8 -20.66 -18.88 15.15
N ARG A 9 -21.77 -19.24 15.76
CA ARG A 9 -22.75 -18.38 16.41
C ARG A 9 -22.13 -17.60 17.58
N LYS A 10 -22.20 -16.28 17.54
CA LYS A 10 -21.69 -15.31 18.51
C LYS A 10 -22.74 -14.97 19.56
N THR A 11 -22.36 -15.00 20.84
CA THR A 11 -23.09 -14.40 21.95
C THR A 11 -22.37 -13.12 22.37
N MET A 12 -23.14 -12.03 22.44
CA MET A 12 -22.81 -10.67 22.92
C MET A 12 -21.86 -9.82 22.02
N SER A 13 -22.28 -8.62 21.77
CA SER A 13 -21.76 -7.61 20.85
C SER A 13 -20.36 -7.11 21.23
N SER A 14 -19.33 -7.89 21.00
CA SER A 14 -17.97 -7.39 20.93
C SER A 14 -17.72 -6.83 19.54
N THR A 15 -16.96 -5.72 19.45
CA THR A 15 -16.53 -5.21 18.17
C THR A 15 -15.40 -6.09 17.61
N PRO A 16 -15.15 -6.12 16.29
CA PRO A 16 -13.95 -6.79 15.74
C PRO A 16 -12.66 -6.35 16.44
N PHE A 17 -12.56 -5.09 16.81
CA PHE A 17 -11.42 -4.54 17.57
C PHE A 17 -11.24 -5.23 18.92
N ASP A 18 -12.34 -5.41 19.70
CA ASP A 18 -12.28 -6.07 21.01
C ASP A 18 -11.91 -7.55 20.87
N ASP A 19 -12.45 -8.24 19.86
CA ASP A 19 -12.12 -9.64 19.56
C ASP A 19 -10.64 -9.80 19.22
N ILE A 20 -10.09 -8.91 18.38
CA ILE A 20 -8.66 -8.87 18.05
C ILE A 20 -7.82 -8.66 19.31
N CYS A 21 -8.16 -7.66 20.15
CA CYS A 21 -7.45 -7.42 21.39
C CYS A 21 -7.46 -8.65 22.31
N ALA A 22 -8.57 -9.39 22.39
CA ALA A 22 -8.68 -10.61 23.17
C ALA A 22 -7.74 -11.72 22.62
N VAL A 23 -7.69 -11.91 21.30
CA VAL A 23 -6.76 -12.84 20.66
C VAL A 23 -5.31 -12.46 20.90
N LEU A 24 -4.96 -11.18 20.70
CA LEU A 24 -3.59 -10.68 20.90
C LEU A 24 -3.10 -10.88 22.34
N ARG A 25 -3.99 -10.77 23.34
CA ARG A 25 -3.66 -11.01 24.75
C ARG A 25 -3.51 -12.50 25.07
N SER A 26 -4.40 -13.35 24.54
CA SER A 26 -4.52 -14.77 24.94
C SER A 26 -3.60 -15.72 24.17
N ARG A 27 -3.20 -15.40 22.95
CA ARG A 27 -2.38 -16.26 22.09
C ARG A 27 -0.90 -15.95 22.24
N SER A 28 -0.04 -16.89 21.81
CA SER A 28 1.40 -16.85 22.08
C SER A 28 2.26 -16.78 20.81
N ALA A 29 1.74 -17.19 19.65
CA ALA A 29 2.52 -17.26 18.41
C ALA A 29 1.77 -16.60 17.24
N PHE A 30 2.44 -15.67 16.58
CA PHE A 30 1.86 -14.80 15.56
C PHE A 30 2.69 -14.79 14.28
N LEU A 31 2.00 -14.86 13.15
CA LEU A 31 2.52 -14.59 11.81
C LEU A 31 1.90 -13.28 11.31
N LEU A 32 2.72 -12.27 11.06
CA LEU A 32 2.28 -11.00 10.49
C LEU A 32 2.68 -10.94 9.02
N VAL A 33 1.73 -10.61 8.17
CA VAL A 33 1.93 -10.45 6.72
C VAL A 33 1.26 -9.18 6.23
N THR A 34 1.70 -8.67 5.10
CA THR A 34 1.03 -7.62 4.35
C THR A 34 0.91 -8.02 2.88
N HIS A 35 0.41 -7.13 2.04
CA HIS A 35 0.19 -7.39 0.61
C HIS A 35 1.49 -7.67 -0.16
N PHE A 36 1.41 -8.35 -1.32
CA PHE A 36 2.54 -8.46 -2.24
C PHE A 36 2.91 -7.08 -2.79
N GLU A 37 4.21 -6.85 -3.08
CA GLU A 37 4.77 -5.52 -3.35
C GLU A 37 4.50 -4.54 -2.20
N PRO A 38 4.99 -4.88 -0.99
CA PRO A 38 4.64 -4.16 0.23
C PRO A 38 5.20 -2.74 0.25
N ASP A 39 4.42 -1.83 0.79
CA ASP A 39 4.81 -0.44 0.98
C ASP A 39 5.09 -0.08 2.45
N GLY A 40 5.24 1.22 2.71
CA GLY A 40 5.59 1.70 4.06
C GLY A 40 4.48 1.50 5.08
N ASP A 41 3.19 1.49 4.66
CA ASP A 41 2.08 1.30 5.58
C ASP A 41 2.03 -0.15 6.08
N GLY A 42 1.92 -1.10 5.17
CA GLY A 42 1.87 -2.51 5.54
C GLY A 42 3.13 -2.97 6.31
N ILE A 43 4.33 -2.58 5.85
CA ILE A 43 5.60 -2.94 6.54
C ILE A 43 5.67 -2.30 7.92
N GLY A 44 5.42 -0.99 8.02
CA GLY A 44 5.49 -0.26 9.28
C GLY A 44 4.49 -0.76 10.31
N ALA A 45 3.24 -1.07 9.88
CA ALA A 45 2.22 -1.67 10.72
C ALA A 45 2.65 -3.05 11.26
N CYS A 46 3.16 -3.93 10.38
CA CYS A 46 3.66 -5.25 10.78
C CYS A 46 4.82 -5.17 11.78
N LEU A 47 5.82 -4.31 11.52
CA LEU A 47 7.00 -4.18 12.38
C LEU A 47 6.63 -3.57 13.74
N ALA A 48 5.79 -2.53 13.77
CA ALA A 48 5.35 -1.88 15.01
C ALA A 48 4.54 -2.84 15.90
N LEU A 49 3.51 -3.49 15.34
CA LEU A 49 2.71 -4.47 16.08
C LEU A 49 3.55 -5.67 16.49
N GLY A 50 4.42 -6.16 15.62
CA GLY A 50 5.33 -7.25 15.90
C GLY A 50 6.24 -6.95 17.08
N ARG A 51 6.82 -5.75 17.14
CA ARG A 51 7.67 -5.33 18.25
C ARG A 51 6.90 -5.23 19.57
N CYS A 52 5.69 -4.66 19.55
CA CYS A 52 4.82 -4.61 20.71
C CYS A 52 4.52 -6.02 21.25
N LEU A 53 4.14 -6.97 20.41
CA LEU A 53 3.84 -8.33 20.81
C LEU A 53 5.08 -9.07 21.36
N ARG A 54 6.25 -8.90 20.71
CA ARG A 54 7.53 -9.44 21.22
C ARG A 54 7.89 -8.88 22.59
N SER A 55 7.66 -7.58 22.85
CA SER A 55 7.92 -6.99 24.16
C SER A 55 7.04 -7.57 25.28
N GLN A 56 5.90 -8.17 24.93
CA GLN A 56 5.01 -8.91 25.83
C GLN A 56 5.33 -10.43 25.90
N GLY A 57 6.50 -10.85 25.41
CA GLY A 57 6.95 -12.23 25.47
C GLY A 57 6.33 -13.17 24.42
N LYS A 58 5.68 -12.62 23.41
CA LYS A 58 5.07 -13.40 22.31
C LYS A 58 6.09 -13.78 21.25
N ARG A 59 5.90 -14.91 20.59
CA ARG A 59 6.66 -15.29 19.39
C ARG A 59 6.03 -14.64 18.19
N VAL A 60 6.77 -13.85 17.44
CA VAL A 60 6.26 -13.13 16.27
C VAL A 60 7.20 -13.29 15.09
N THR A 61 6.64 -13.75 14.00
CA THR A 61 7.30 -13.80 12.69
C THR A 61 6.65 -12.74 11.80
N VAL A 62 7.45 -11.85 11.23
CA VAL A 62 7.02 -10.96 10.14
C VAL A 62 7.52 -11.57 8.85
N TRP A 63 6.61 -11.87 7.93
CA TRP A 63 6.93 -12.60 6.70
C TRP A 63 6.57 -11.80 5.46
N LEU A 64 7.58 -11.47 4.67
CA LEU A 64 7.45 -10.82 3.37
C LEU A 64 8.23 -11.67 2.33
N PRO A 65 7.56 -12.40 1.43
CA PRO A 65 8.23 -13.30 0.49
C PRO A 65 9.30 -12.65 -0.40
N GLN A 66 9.15 -11.36 -0.72
CA GLN A 66 10.14 -10.60 -1.49
C GLN A 66 11.17 -9.88 -0.59
N GLY A 67 11.09 -10.06 0.74
CA GLY A 67 11.87 -9.29 1.69
C GLY A 67 11.43 -7.84 1.79
N VAL A 68 12.15 -7.07 2.61
CA VAL A 68 11.88 -5.63 2.78
C VAL A 68 12.49 -4.84 1.62
N PRO A 69 11.71 -4.05 0.87
CA PRO A 69 12.22 -3.17 -0.17
C PRO A 69 13.33 -2.25 0.34
N ALA A 70 14.32 -1.94 -0.49
CA ALA A 70 15.52 -1.21 -0.09
C ALA A 70 15.25 0.10 0.66
N ARG A 71 14.21 0.83 0.23
CA ARG A 71 13.80 2.11 0.83
C ARG A 71 13.25 2.00 2.26
N TYR A 72 12.81 0.81 2.68
CA TYR A 72 12.25 0.56 4.02
C TYR A 72 13.18 -0.22 4.94
N ARG A 73 14.38 -0.59 4.48
CA ARG A 73 15.37 -1.33 5.29
C ARG A 73 15.92 -0.54 6.47
N PHE A 74 15.70 0.77 6.51
CA PHE A 74 16.05 1.62 7.65
C PHE A 74 15.11 1.45 8.85
N LEU A 75 13.93 0.84 8.64
CA LEU A 75 12.96 0.62 9.72
C LEU A 75 13.52 -0.35 10.76
N PRO A 76 13.32 -0.06 12.05
CA PRO A 76 13.69 -1.00 13.12
C PRO A 76 13.09 -2.38 12.89
N ASP A 77 13.88 -3.42 13.17
CA ASP A 77 13.55 -4.83 12.98
C ASP A 77 13.37 -5.29 11.51
N ALA A 78 13.62 -4.43 10.52
CA ALA A 78 13.52 -4.81 9.09
C ALA A 78 14.42 -6.01 8.74
N GLU A 79 15.56 -6.15 9.41
CA GLU A 79 16.49 -7.28 9.27
C GLU A 79 15.96 -8.60 9.84
N THR A 80 14.94 -8.56 10.69
CA THR A 80 14.30 -9.75 11.26
C THR A 80 13.18 -10.33 10.41
N VAL A 81 12.81 -9.62 9.34
CA VAL A 81 11.79 -10.07 8.40
C VAL A 81 12.30 -11.28 7.63
N VAL A 82 11.48 -12.32 7.56
CA VAL A 82 11.81 -13.55 6.86
C VAL A 82 11.15 -13.60 5.48
N THR A 83 11.75 -14.35 4.56
CA THR A 83 11.22 -14.60 3.20
C THR A 83 10.48 -15.92 3.07
N GLU A 84 10.55 -16.76 4.11
CA GLU A 84 9.84 -18.04 4.23
C GLU A 84 9.32 -18.18 5.66
N ALA A 85 8.13 -18.73 5.85
CA ALA A 85 7.55 -18.96 7.16
C ALA A 85 6.62 -20.17 7.18
N GLU A 86 6.54 -20.80 8.35
CA GLU A 86 5.55 -21.81 8.66
C GLU A 86 4.31 -21.21 9.34
N PRO A 87 3.16 -21.88 9.27
CA PRO A 87 1.96 -21.43 9.96
C PRO A 87 2.19 -21.25 11.46
N GLN A 88 1.53 -20.25 12.04
CA GLN A 88 1.52 -20.00 13.47
C GLN A 88 0.08 -20.11 14.02
N GLU A 89 -0.09 -20.02 15.35
CA GLU A 89 -1.43 -20.04 15.98
C GLU A 89 -2.35 -18.97 15.38
N VAL A 90 -1.82 -17.78 15.18
CA VAL A 90 -2.55 -16.64 14.64
C VAL A 90 -1.80 -16.09 13.45
N ALA A 91 -2.50 -15.87 12.33
CA ALA A 91 -2.01 -15.09 11.21
C ALA A 91 -2.77 -13.76 11.13
N ILE A 92 -2.05 -12.67 10.93
CA ILE A 92 -2.61 -11.33 10.83
C ILE A 92 -2.17 -10.73 9.49
N GLY A 93 -3.14 -10.48 8.62
CA GLY A 93 -2.94 -9.65 7.43
C GLY A 93 -3.19 -8.19 7.80
N LEU A 94 -2.21 -7.34 7.53
CA LEU A 94 -2.31 -5.89 7.70
C LEU A 94 -2.17 -5.23 6.32
N ASP A 95 -3.12 -4.37 5.96
CA ASP A 95 -3.07 -3.60 4.71
C ASP A 95 -3.10 -4.49 3.45
N CYS A 96 -3.96 -5.51 3.43
CA CYS A 96 -3.91 -6.51 2.35
C CYS A 96 -4.89 -6.29 1.19
N ASP A 97 -5.89 -5.40 1.31
CA ASP A 97 -6.92 -5.16 0.30
C ASP A 97 -7.52 -6.45 -0.30
N GLY A 98 -7.75 -7.45 0.57
CA GLY A 98 -8.37 -8.73 0.24
C GLY A 98 -7.40 -9.90 0.02
N ALA A 99 -7.95 -11.11 0.07
CA ALA A 99 -7.19 -12.36 0.03
C ALA A 99 -6.25 -12.50 -1.18
N ARG A 100 -6.61 -11.91 -2.32
CA ARG A 100 -5.77 -11.96 -3.54
C ARG A 100 -4.43 -11.23 -3.36
N ARG A 101 -4.41 -10.20 -2.52
CA ARG A 101 -3.22 -9.39 -2.24
C ARG A 101 -2.25 -10.08 -1.27
N LEU A 102 -2.68 -11.15 -0.58
CA LEU A 102 -1.76 -12.01 0.17
C LEU A 102 -0.74 -12.71 -0.73
N GLY A 103 -1.09 -12.96 -2.01
CA GLY A 103 -0.16 -13.60 -2.96
C GLY A 103 0.35 -14.94 -2.45
N ALA A 104 1.67 -15.12 -2.40
CA ALA A 104 2.32 -16.37 -1.99
C ALA A 104 2.10 -16.71 -0.50
N THR A 105 1.66 -15.76 0.35
CA THR A 105 1.43 -16.02 1.77
C THR A 105 0.07 -16.66 2.06
N ALA A 106 -0.87 -16.61 1.12
CA ALA A 106 -2.27 -16.98 1.33
C ALA A 106 -2.46 -18.40 1.87
N GLU A 107 -1.74 -19.39 1.34
CA GLU A 107 -1.87 -20.79 1.78
C GLU A 107 -1.44 -20.95 3.24
N THR A 108 -0.29 -20.40 3.62
CA THR A 108 0.25 -20.50 4.98
C THR A 108 -0.62 -19.72 5.98
N VAL A 109 -1.10 -18.52 5.60
CA VAL A 109 -2.04 -17.71 6.40
C VAL A 109 -3.31 -18.50 6.69
N ASN A 110 -3.90 -19.15 5.67
CA ASN A 110 -5.15 -19.91 5.82
C ASN A 110 -5.00 -21.20 6.66
N ARG A 111 -3.78 -21.65 6.97
CA ARG A 111 -3.51 -22.78 7.85
C ARG A 111 -3.40 -22.39 9.32
N ALA A 112 -3.43 -21.12 9.68
CA ALA A 112 -3.47 -20.67 11.05
C ALA A 112 -4.82 -21.01 11.72
N GLU A 113 -4.82 -21.26 13.03
CA GLU A 113 -6.06 -21.50 13.80
C GLU A 113 -6.98 -20.27 13.79
N VAL A 114 -6.39 -19.08 13.86
CA VAL A 114 -7.11 -17.82 13.80
C VAL A 114 -6.46 -16.93 12.74
N VAL A 115 -7.26 -16.48 11.79
CA VAL A 115 -6.84 -15.50 10.78
C VAL A 115 -7.53 -14.16 11.08
N ILE A 116 -6.73 -13.11 11.19
CA ILE A 116 -7.19 -11.75 11.43
C ILE A 116 -6.87 -10.90 10.20
N ASP A 117 -7.84 -10.09 9.79
CA ASP A 117 -7.77 -9.20 8.64
C ASP A 117 -7.96 -7.76 9.13
N ILE A 118 -6.95 -6.92 8.96
CA ILE A 118 -6.94 -5.52 9.40
C ILE A 118 -6.61 -4.65 8.20
N ASP A 119 -7.58 -3.82 7.80
CA ASP A 119 -7.44 -3.02 6.59
C ASP A 119 -8.30 -1.76 6.64
N HIS A 120 -7.88 -0.77 5.83
CA HIS A 120 -8.58 0.50 5.67
C HIS A 120 -9.06 0.74 4.23
N HIS A 121 -8.81 -0.16 3.30
CA HIS A 121 -9.23 -0.01 1.91
C HIS A 121 -10.75 -0.14 1.75
N ALA A 122 -11.36 0.78 0.98
CA ALA A 122 -12.78 0.72 0.65
C ALA A 122 -13.07 -0.40 -0.36
N GLY A 123 -14.17 -1.15 -0.12
CA GLY A 123 -14.58 -2.24 -1.02
C GLY A 123 -13.80 -3.54 -0.85
N HIS A 124 -13.01 -3.65 0.20
CA HIS A 124 -12.29 -4.85 0.60
C HIS A 124 -13.24 -6.02 0.91
N SER A 125 -12.92 -7.22 0.43
CA SER A 125 -13.62 -8.45 0.79
C SER A 125 -12.86 -9.18 1.89
N PRO A 126 -13.44 -9.33 3.10
CA PRO A 126 -12.76 -9.92 4.25
C PRO A 126 -12.34 -11.37 3.97
N PHE A 127 -11.15 -11.75 4.45
CA PHE A 127 -10.62 -13.11 4.32
C PHE A 127 -10.33 -13.79 5.66
N GLY A 128 -10.37 -13.05 6.76
CA GLY A 128 -10.08 -13.56 8.10
C GLY A 128 -11.30 -14.12 8.83
N HIS A 129 -11.04 -14.85 9.95
CA HIS A 129 -12.06 -15.23 10.94
C HIS A 129 -12.58 -14.01 11.71
N ILE A 130 -11.72 -13.02 11.90
CA ILE A 130 -12.01 -11.71 12.48
C ILE A 130 -11.50 -10.67 11.48
N ALA A 131 -12.37 -9.77 11.04
CA ALA A 131 -12.00 -8.70 10.13
C ALA A 131 -12.34 -7.34 10.75
N TRP A 132 -11.34 -6.49 10.87
CA TRP A 132 -11.49 -5.09 11.24
C TRP A 132 -11.17 -4.21 10.04
N LEU A 133 -12.20 -3.99 9.24
CA LEU A 133 -12.15 -3.17 8.05
C LEU A 133 -12.71 -1.79 8.39
N ASP A 134 -11.90 -0.76 8.31
CA ASP A 134 -12.27 0.61 8.68
C ASP A 134 -11.85 1.60 7.58
N PRO A 135 -12.69 1.83 6.56
CA PRO A 135 -12.37 2.79 5.49
C PRO A 135 -12.24 4.25 5.95
N ALA A 136 -12.61 4.55 7.20
CA ALA A 136 -12.39 5.87 7.79
C ALA A 136 -11.00 5.99 8.45
N ALA A 137 -10.32 4.86 8.71
CA ALA A 137 -8.96 4.89 9.20
C ALA A 137 -8.02 5.43 8.10
N PRO A 138 -7.10 6.33 8.44
CA PRO A 138 -6.23 6.94 7.43
C PRO A 138 -5.15 5.99 6.88
N ALA A 139 -4.86 4.88 7.58
CA ALA A 139 -3.80 3.93 7.26
C ALA A 139 -3.93 2.67 8.12
N ALA A 140 -3.40 1.52 7.69
CA ALA A 140 -3.31 0.32 8.53
C ALA A 140 -2.35 0.52 9.71
N GLY A 141 -1.32 1.36 9.56
CA GLY A 141 -0.46 1.79 10.68
C GLY A 141 -1.21 2.54 11.77
N PHE A 142 -2.26 3.28 11.43
CA PHE A 142 -3.15 3.90 12.41
C PHE A 142 -3.97 2.86 13.18
N GLN A 143 -4.45 1.82 12.52
CA GLN A 143 -5.13 0.71 13.17
C GLN A 143 -4.18 -0.08 14.07
N ALA A 144 -2.95 -0.35 13.62
CA ALA A 144 -1.91 -0.98 14.44
C ALA A 144 -1.58 -0.15 15.68
N TYR A 145 -1.47 1.18 15.57
CA TYR A 145 -1.29 2.09 16.72
C TYR A 145 -2.40 1.94 17.75
N ARG A 146 -3.67 1.91 17.33
CA ARG A 146 -4.80 1.71 18.25
C ARG A 146 -4.74 0.38 18.98
N LEU A 147 -4.31 -0.69 18.32
CA LEU A 147 -4.10 -2.00 18.96
C LEU A 147 -2.96 -1.95 19.98
N ILE A 148 -1.83 -1.32 19.63
CA ILE A 148 -0.68 -1.15 20.52
C ILE A 148 -1.08 -0.40 21.80
N GLN A 149 -1.86 0.67 21.66
CA GLN A 149 -2.41 1.41 22.81
C GLN A 149 -3.35 0.53 23.65
N ALA A 150 -4.28 -0.21 23.04
CA ALA A 150 -5.21 -1.09 23.74
C ALA A 150 -4.51 -2.25 24.48
N LEU A 151 -3.35 -2.68 23.99
CA LEU A 151 -2.49 -3.68 24.63
C LEU A 151 -1.67 -3.10 25.79
N GLY A 152 -1.70 -1.79 26.00
CA GLY A 152 -0.90 -1.10 27.03
C GLY A 152 0.60 -1.14 26.76
N CYS A 153 1.00 -1.29 25.52
CA CYS A 153 2.40 -1.34 25.10
C CYS A 153 2.97 0.07 25.00
N PRO A 154 4.11 0.38 25.63
CA PRO A 154 4.72 1.70 25.50
C PRO A 154 5.19 1.92 24.05
N ILE A 155 4.96 3.12 23.54
CA ILE A 155 5.47 3.52 22.23
C ILE A 155 6.96 3.85 22.37
N THR A 156 7.81 2.89 22.01
CA THR A 156 9.26 3.11 21.99
C THR A 156 9.67 3.90 20.74
N PRO A 157 10.87 4.50 20.68
CA PRO A 157 11.35 5.19 19.47
C PRO A 157 11.30 4.33 18.18
N GLU A 158 11.50 3.01 18.34
CA GLU A 158 11.44 2.09 17.22
C GLU A 158 10.00 1.86 16.73
N ILE A 159 9.05 1.64 17.65
CA ILE A 159 7.62 1.55 17.33
C ILE A 159 7.15 2.86 16.68
N ALA A 160 7.53 4.00 17.28
CA ALA A 160 7.19 5.32 16.76
C ALA A 160 7.73 5.54 15.33
N THR A 161 8.95 5.10 15.04
CA THR A 161 9.55 5.20 13.70
C THR A 161 8.77 4.38 12.67
N CYS A 162 8.41 3.13 13.00
CA CYS A 162 7.63 2.27 12.13
C CYS A 162 6.23 2.85 11.86
N LEU A 163 5.54 3.28 12.92
CA LEU A 163 4.19 3.86 12.82
C LEU A 163 4.19 5.20 12.05
N TYR A 164 5.19 6.07 12.31
CA TYR A 164 5.32 7.33 11.56
C TYR A 164 5.57 7.09 10.07
N CYS A 165 6.42 6.11 9.73
CA CYS A 165 6.64 5.71 8.35
C CYS A 165 5.35 5.21 7.71
N ALA A 166 4.62 4.33 8.39
CA ALA A 166 3.36 3.77 7.91
C ALA A 166 2.37 4.87 7.54
N VAL A 167 1.97 5.67 8.52
CA VAL A 167 0.97 6.72 8.28
C VAL A 167 1.48 7.83 7.36
N GLY A 168 2.79 8.09 7.38
CA GLY A 168 3.43 9.07 6.50
C GLY A 168 3.34 8.66 5.03
N THR A 169 3.67 7.42 4.70
CA THR A 169 3.62 6.94 3.31
C THR A 169 2.21 6.92 2.76
N ASP A 170 1.24 6.43 3.50
CA ASP A 170 -0.14 6.32 3.04
C ASP A 170 -0.87 7.67 2.97
N SER A 171 -0.51 8.63 3.81
CA SER A 171 -1.02 10.01 3.74
C SER A 171 -0.23 10.91 2.77
N GLY A 172 0.74 10.37 2.03
CA GLY A 172 1.65 11.15 1.21
C GLY A 172 2.42 12.18 2.02
N PHE A 173 2.86 11.82 3.22
CA PHE A 173 3.44 12.71 4.23
C PHE A 173 2.52 13.90 4.52
N PHE A 174 1.27 13.56 4.89
CA PHE A 174 0.23 14.49 5.33
C PHE A 174 -0.26 15.46 4.25
N ARG A 175 -0.16 15.08 2.96
CA ARG A 175 -0.63 15.89 1.82
C ARG A 175 -1.97 15.39 1.24
N TYR A 176 -2.38 14.14 1.56
CA TYR A 176 -3.58 13.55 0.96
C TYR A 176 -4.82 13.80 1.81
N ALA A 177 -5.99 13.55 1.22
CA ALA A 177 -7.28 13.82 1.82
C ALA A 177 -7.58 12.98 3.08
N ASN A 178 -6.91 11.83 3.26
CA ASN A 178 -6.97 11.01 4.47
C ASN A 178 -6.23 11.62 5.67
N THR A 179 -5.58 12.78 5.51
CA THR A 179 -4.93 13.51 6.61
C THR A 179 -5.96 14.17 7.50
N SER A 180 -6.31 13.50 8.58
CA SER A 180 -7.26 13.98 9.60
C SER A 180 -6.54 14.67 10.77
N PRO A 181 -7.26 15.48 11.59
CA PRO A 181 -6.70 16.01 12.85
C PRO A 181 -6.22 14.91 13.81
N GLU A 182 -6.86 13.73 13.78
CA GLU A 182 -6.49 12.59 14.61
C GLU A 182 -5.17 11.99 14.15
N LEU A 183 -4.97 11.84 12.84
CA LEU A 183 -3.71 11.41 12.26
C LEU A 183 -2.55 12.35 12.61
N LEU A 184 -2.78 13.67 12.54
CA LEU A 184 -1.76 14.65 12.90
C LEU A 184 -1.40 14.61 14.40
N ARG A 185 -2.36 14.34 15.28
CA ARG A 185 -2.07 14.13 16.72
C ARG A 185 -1.25 12.88 16.95
N MET A 186 -1.59 11.77 16.29
CA MET A 186 -0.79 10.56 16.33
C MET A 186 0.64 10.83 15.83
N ALA A 187 0.79 11.52 14.70
CA ALA A 187 2.11 11.86 14.16
C ALA A 187 2.94 12.71 15.14
N ALA A 188 2.31 13.68 15.81
CA ALA A 188 2.97 14.48 16.85
C ALA A 188 3.44 13.59 18.02
N GLU A 189 2.60 12.68 18.52
CA GLU A 189 2.96 11.71 19.54
C GLU A 189 4.14 10.81 19.10
N MET A 190 4.15 10.35 17.84
CA MET A 190 5.28 9.55 17.34
C MET A 190 6.59 10.34 17.36
N VAL A 191 6.54 11.64 17.06
CA VAL A 191 7.72 12.52 17.13
C VAL A 191 8.17 12.71 18.60
N GLU A 192 7.24 12.91 19.53
CA GLU A 192 7.52 12.98 20.97
C GLU A 192 8.15 11.69 21.48
N CYS A 193 7.70 10.53 20.97
CA CYS A 193 8.26 9.21 21.27
C CYS A 193 9.58 8.91 20.56
N GLY A 194 10.11 9.83 19.71
CA GLY A 194 11.46 9.74 19.16
C GLY A 194 11.53 9.43 17.69
N ALA A 195 10.42 9.31 16.95
CA ALA A 195 10.44 9.25 15.49
C ALA A 195 11.11 10.51 14.91
N LYS A 196 11.88 10.34 13.85
CA LYS A 196 12.63 11.43 13.21
C LYS A 196 12.08 11.71 11.81
N PRO A 197 11.09 12.62 11.66
CA PRO A 197 10.41 12.88 10.39
C PRO A 197 11.34 13.10 9.21
N LYS A 198 12.39 13.94 9.40
CA LYS A 198 13.36 14.20 8.36
C LYS A 198 14.05 12.94 7.85
N ALA A 199 14.55 12.10 8.76
CA ALA A 199 15.26 10.88 8.39
C ALA A 199 14.35 9.88 7.66
N ILE A 200 13.08 9.78 8.11
CA ILE A 200 12.07 8.90 7.51
C ILE A 200 11.73 9.42 6.10
N ALA A 201 11.45 10.72 5.95
CA ALA A 201 11.14 11.31 4.65
C ALA A 201 12.31 11.19 3.66
N GLU A 202 13.54 11.48 4.09
CA GLU A 202 14.73 11.29 3.25
C GLU A 202 14.90 9.85 2.77
N ALA A 203 14.64 8.86 3.62
CA ALA A 203 14.75 7.45 3.24
C ALA A 203 13.63 7.01 2.29
N THR A 204 12.42 7.54 2.43
CA THR A 204 11.23 7.09 1.70
C THR A 204 10.95 7.89 0.43
N LEU A 205 11.24 9.22 0.42
CA LEU A 205 10.87 10.13 -0.66
C LEU A 205 12.05 10.69 -1.46
N ASP A 206 13.21 10.90 -0.81
CA ASP A 206 14.24 11.78 -1.36
C ASP A 206 15.49 11.06 -1.89
N ARG A 207 15.67 9.77 -1.58
CA ARG A 207 16.87 9.02 -1.94
C ARG A 207 16.62 7.96 -2.98
N TYR A 208 16.50 8.39 -4.21
CA TYR A 208 16.41 7.49 -5.35
C TYR A 208 17.79 7.24 -5.98
N PRO A 209 18.06 6.03 -6.52
CA PRO A 209 19.23 5.78 -7.34
C PRO A 209 19.30 6.77 -8.50
N THR A 210 20.50 7.24 -8.84
CA THR A 210 20.72 8.19 -9.94
C THR A 210 20.10 7.71 -11.26
N ALA A 211 20.12 6.40 -11.52
CA ALA A 211 19.48 5.80 -12.68
C ALA A 211 17.97 6.06 -12.72
N LEU A 212 17.29 5.92 -11.57
CA LEU A 212 15.85 6.19 -11.47
C LEU A 212 15.54 7.68 -11.66
N VAL A 213 16.37 8.58 -11.09
CA VAL A 213 16.22 10.04 -11.29
C VAL A 213 16.37 10.41 -12.76
N ARG A 214 17.33 9.80 -13.47
CA ARG A 214 17.50 9.99 -14.92
C ARG A 214 16.29 9.50 -15.70
N LEU A 215 15.74 8.32 -15.32
CA LEU A 215 14.55 7.78 -15.95
C LEU A 215 13.31 8.66 -15.70
N ALA A 216 13.14 9.19 -14.49
CA ALA A 216 12.10 10.17 -14.18
C ALA A 216 12.24 11.44 -15.01
N GLY A 217 13.47 11.95 -15.16
CA GLY A 217 13.74 13.09 -16.05
C GLY A 217 13.35 12.83 -17.50
N ARG A 218 13.56 11.61 -18.03
CA ARG A 218 13.09 11.21 -19.37
C ARG A 218 11.58 11.18 -19.46
N ALA A 219 10.90 10.59 -18.46
CA ALA A 219 9.44 10.57 -18.40
C ALA A 219 8.86 12.00 -18.39
N MET A 220 9.45 12.90 -17.61
CA MET A 220 9.03 14.31 -17.56
C MET A 220 9.28 15.03 -18.89
N ALA A 221 10.40 14.76 -19.56
CA ALA A 221 10.70 15.34 -20.89
C ALA A 221 9.77 14.84 -21.98
N ALA A 222 9.29 13.59 -21.87
CA ALA A 222 8.33 12.98 -22.79
C ALA A 222 6.86 13.30 -22.46
N LEU A 223 6.61 14.14 -21.44
CA LEU A 223 5.25 14.45 -21.01
C LEU A 223 4.50 15.25 -22.07
N THR A 224 3.28 14.81 -22.35
CA THR A 224 2.34 15.50 -23.23
C THR A 224 0.99 15.65 -22.52
N LEU A 225 0.28 16.74 -22.83
CA LEU A 225 -1.09 16.94 -22.37
C LEU A 225 -2.07 16.40 -23.37
N GLN A 226 -3.01 15.59 -22.92
CA GLN A 226 -3.99 14.88 -23.72
C GLN A 226 -5.42 15.18 -23.25
N LEU A 227 -6.42 14.81 -24.07
CA LEU A 227 -7.85 14.95 -23.73
C LEU A 227 -8.20 16.35 -23.23
N GLY A 228 -7.84 17.38 -24.02
CA GLY A 228 -8.13 18.77 -23.70
C GLY A 228 -7.29 19.33 -22.53
N GLY A 229 -6.14 18.75 -22.25
CA GLY A 229 -5.25 19.18 -21.16
C GLY A 229 -5.55 18.52 -19.81
N ARG A 230 -6.55 17.63 -19.73
CA ARG A 230 -6.98 16.99 -18.48
C ARG A 230 -6.13 15.77 -18.09
N VAL A 231 -5.35 15.24 -19.02
CA VAL A 231 -4.51 14.05 -18.80
C VAL A 231 -3.06 14.38 -19.12
N ALA A 232 -2.15 14.13 -18.17
CA ALA A 232 -0.71 14.13 -18.43
C ALA A 232 -0.27 12.71 -18.80
N LEU A 233 0.21 12.53 -20.02
CA LEU A 233 0.77 11.29 -20.53
C LEU A 233 2.28 11.40 -20.62
N ALA A 234 2.99 10.50 -19.94
CA ALA A 234 4.41 10.27 -20.15
C ALA A 234 4.64 8.84 -20.66
N THR A 235 5.62 8.67 -21.53
CA THR A 235 5.99 7.38 -22.10
C THR A 235 7.45 7.09 -21.85
N LEU A 236 7.76 5.81 -21.61
CA LEU A 236 9.13 5.31 -21.49
C LEU A 236 9.28 4.11 -22.44
N THR A 237 10.25 4.23 -23.33
CA THR A 237 10.60 3.17 -24.31
C THR A 237 11.72 2.28 -23.75
N GLN A 238 12.03 1.20 -24.46
CA GLN A 238 13.16 0.34 -24.13
C GLN A 238 14.50 1.14 -24.18
N GLU A 239 14.64 2.06 -25.14
CA GLU A 239 15.80 2.93 -25.27
C GLU A 239 15.97 3.85 -24.03
N ASP A 240 14.86 4.33 -23.43
CA ASP A 240 14.91 5.14 -22.21
C ASP A 240 15.42 4.32 -21.01
N PHE A 241 15.03 3.07 -20.88
CA PHE A 241 15.54 2.17 -19.86
C PHE A 241 17.04 1.89 -20.01
N GLU A 242 17.47 1.60 -21.24
CA GLU A 242 18.88 1.36 -21.54
C GLU A 242 19.73 2.61 -21.25
N ALA A 243 19.28 3.78 -21.69
CA ALA A 243 19.97 5.04 -21.47
C ALA A 243 20.00 5.47 -19.97
N ALA A 244 18.99 5.13 -19.20
CA ALA A 244 18.97 5.38 -17.77
C ALA A 244 19.76 4.35 -16.97
N GLY A 245 19.95 3.13 -17.51
CA GLY A 245 20.62 2.02 -16.85
C GLY A 245 19.76 1.34 -15.75
N THR A 246 18.43 1.37 -15.89
CA THR A 246 17.50 0.73 -14.96
C THR A 246 16.16 0.46 -15.63
N ASP A 247 15.52 -0.64 -15.23
CA ASP A 247 14.14 -0.99 -15.57
C ASP A 247 13.16 -0.72 -14.40
N GLN A 248 13.68 -0.30 -13.25
CA GLN A 248 12.87 0.07 -12.09
C GLN A 248 12.17 1.40 -12.35
N THR A 249 10.85 1.43 -12.14
CA THR A 249 10.01 2.61 -12.42
C THR A 249 9.17 3.03 -11.22
N GLU A 250 9.40 2.43 -10.07
CA GLU A 250 8.67 2.75 -8.85
C GLU A 250 8.88 4.22 -8.46
N GLY A 251 7.80 4.96 -8.25
CA GLY A 251 7.85 6.39 -7.95
C GLY A 251 8.01 7.33 -9.15
N VAL A 252 8.33 6.82 -10.36
CA VAL A 252 8.50 7.70 -11.54
C VAL A 252 7.23 8.49 -11.85
N ILE A 253 6.06 7.88 -11.75
CA ILE A 253 4.77 8.55 -12.01
C ILE A 253 4.49 9.69 -11.02
N ASP A 254 5.04 9.62 -9.80
CA ASP A 254 4.80 10.64 -8.77
C ASP A 254 5.49 11.98 -9.08
N TYR A 255 6.55 11.98 -9.89
CA TYR A 255 7.14 13.20 -10.40
C TYR A 255 6.20 13.98 -11.33
N LEU A 256 5.28 13.28 -12.01
CA LEU A 256 4.28 13.90 -12.89
C LEU A 256 3.18 14.65 -12.09
N ARG A 257 3.05 14.43 -10.78
CA ARG A 257 2.09 15.14 -9.90
C ARG A 257 2.33 16.65 -9.83
N THR A 258 3.47 17.12 -10.33
CA THR A 258 3.80 18.55 -10.38
C THR A 258 3.08 19.32 -11.48
N VAL A 259 2.39 18.63 -12.40
CA VAL A 259 1.59 19.26 -13.47
C VAL A 259 0.26 19.75 -12.88
N ALA A 260 0.02 21.06 -12.93
CA ALA A 260 -1.05 21.71 -12.18
C ALA A 260 -2.46 21.49 -12.77
N GLU A 261 -2.57 21.38 -14.09
CA GLU A 261 -3.86 21.49 -14.79
C GLU A 261 -4.54 20.14 -15.07
N VAL A 262 -3.94 19.02 -14.62
CA VAL A 262 -4.40 17.68 -15.00
C VAL A 262 -5.21 16.99 -13.90
N GLU A 263 -6.13 16.15 -14.31
CA GLU A 263 -6.95 15.34 -13.42
C GLU A 263 -6.43 13.89 -13.33
N VAL A 264 -5.78 13.40 -14.38
CA VAL A 264 -5.23 12.05 -14.44
C VAL A 264 -3.80 12.06 -14.95
N LEU A 265 -2.93 11.32 -14.27
CA LEU A 265 -1.58 11.02 -14.71
C LEU A 265 -1.52 9.64 -15.32
N VAL A 266 -0.85 9.53 -16.45
CA VAL A 266 -0.62 8.27 -17.17
C VAL A 266 0.87 8.10 -17.42
N LEU A 267 1.42 6.96 -17.00
CA LEU A 267 2.77 6.53 -17.35
C LEU A 267 2.68 5.22 -18.12
N MET A 268 3.01 5.24 -19.40
CA MET A 268 3.08 4.07 -20.26
C MET A 268 4.53 3.64 -20.44
N ARG A 269 4.83 2.38 -20.13
CA ARG A 269 6.17 1.80 -20.14
C ARG A 269 6.21 0.63 -21.11
N GLN A 270 7.10 0.68 -22.08
CA GLN A 270 7.29 -0.40 -23.01
C GLN A 270 7.80 -1.66 -22.31
N SER A 271 7.19 -2.80 -22.59
CA SER A 271 7.57 -4.12 -22.11
C SER A 271 7.50 -5.15 -23.23
N LYS A 272 7.94 -6.37 -22.98
CA LYS A 272 7.82 -7.48 -23.95
C LYS A 272 6.36 -7.84 -24.27
N GLU A 273 5.45 -7.56 -23.35
CA GLU A 273 4.02 -7.88 -23.46
C GLU A 273 3.19 -6.72 -24.03
N GLY A 274 3.79 -5.55 -24.24
CA GLY A 274 3.12 -4.32 -24.67
C GLY A 274 3.45 -3.15 -23.76
N TRP A 275 2.47 -2.29 -23.50
CA TRP A 275 2.61 -1.06 -22.69
C TRP A 275 2.03 -1.26 -21.30
N ARG A 276 2.90 -1.46 -20.29
CA ARG A 276 2.48 -1.46 -18.88
C ARG A 276 2.12 -0.04 -18.50
N THR A 277 0.86 0.17 -18.18
CA THR A 277 0.27 1.50 -17.97
C THR A 277 -0.08 1.67 -16.50
N SER A 278 0.44 2.72 -15.90
CA SER A 278 0.07 3.17 -14.56
C SER A 278 -0.80 4.42 -14.66
N LEU A 279 -1.86 4.46 -13.86
CA LEU A 279 -2.82 5.55 -13.76
C LEU A 279 -2.82 6.12 -12.34
N ARG A 280 -2.88 7.44 -12.21
CA ARG A 280 -3.11 8.12 -10.93
C ARG A 280 -4.17 9.20 -11.13
N SER A 281 -5.14 9.25 -10.23
CA SER A 281 -6.12 10.33 -10.17
C SER A 281 -5.62 11.44 -9.25
N LEU A 282 -5.77 12.68 -9.68
CA LEU A 282 -5.53 13.90 -8.90
C LEU A 282 -6.83 14.63 -8.56
N ALA A 283 -7.96 14.12 -9.03
CA ALA A 283 -9.31 14.67 -8.88
C ALA A 283 -10.32 13.55 -8.55
N ALA A 284 -11.59 13.77 -8.81
CA ALA A 284 -12.65 12.81 -8.53
C ALA A 284 -12.79 11.67 -9.58
N VAL A 285 -11.78 11.45 -10.42
CA VAL A 285 -11.80 10.40 -11.46
C VAL A 285 -11.43 9.05 -10.87
N ASP A 286 -12.32 8.06 -10.96
CA ASP A 286 -12.01 6.69 -10.55
C ASP A 286 -11.24 5.96 -11.67
N VAL A 287 -9.90 5.93 -11.54
CA VAL A 287 -9.04 5.25 -12.52
C VAL A 287 -9.07 3.72 -12.42
N SER A 288 -9.65 3.15 -11.35
CA SER A 288 -9.82 1.70 -11.24
C SER A 288 -10.86 1.17 -12.23
N VAL A 289 -11.91 1.94 -12.47
CA VAL A 289 -12.93 1.61 -13.48
C VAL A 289 -12.28 1.56 -14.86
N VAL A 290 -11.45 2.56 -15.19
CA VAL A 290 -10.70 2.60 -16.46
C VAL A 290 -9.80 1.38 -16.61
N ALA A 291 -9.00 1.08 -15.60
CA ALA A 291 -8.09 -0.07 -15.64
C ALA A 291 -8.86 -1.40 -15.79
N LYS A 292 -9.97 -1.59 -15.07
CA LYS A 292 -10.80 -2.81 -15.14
C LYS A 292 -11.38 -3.04 -16.55
N THR A 293 -11.85 -1.99 -17.24
CA THR A 293 -12.37 -2.12 -18.62
C THR A 293 -11.29 -2.56 -19.60
N LEU A 294 -10.00 -2.35 -19.26
CA LEU A 294 -8.84 -2.70 -20.05
C LEU A 294 -8.11 -3.97 -19.54
N GLY A 295 -8.80 -4.79 -18.73
CA GLY A 295 -8.27 -6.05 -18.20
C GLY A 295 -7.26 -5.90 -17.05
N GLY A 296 -7.14 -4.70 -16.49
CA GLY A 296 -6.29 -4.39 -15.36
C GLY A 296 -7.04 -4.30 -14.02
N GLY A 297 -6.50 -3.52 -13.07
CA GLY A 297 -7.09 -3.35 -11.74
C GLY A 297 -6.41 -2.27 -10.94
N GLY A 298 -6.85 -2.12 -9.69
CA GLY A 298 -6.36 -1.13 -8.73
C GLY A 298 -7.49 -0.40 -8.02
N HIS A 299 -7.16 0.74 -7.43
CA HIS A 299 -8.06 1.58 -6.64
C HIS A 299 -8.45 2.85 -7.38
N ALA A 300 -9.48 3.54 -6.89
CA ALA A 300 -9.94 4.80 -7.47
C ALA A 300 -8.81 5.82 -7.71
N PRO A 301 -7.88 6.07 -6.75
CA PRO A 301 -6.79 7.01 -6.98
C PRO A 301 -5.59 6.42 -7.75
N ALA A 302 -5.44 5.09 -7.83
CA ALA A 302 -4.26 4.45 -8.38
C ALA A 302 -4.57 3.07 -8.98
N ALA A 303 -4.38 2.92 -10.28
CA ALA A 303 -4.68 1.68 -11.00
C ALA A 303 -3.66 1.42 -12.11
N GLY A 304 -3.71 0.25 -12.72
CA GLY A 304 -2.85 -0.10 -13.84
C GLY A 304 -3.40 -1.22 -14.70
N CYS A 305 -2.93 -1.26 -15.95
CA CYS A 305 -3.26 -2.30 -16.94
C CYS A 305 -2.08 -2.53 -17.89
N THR A 306 -2.16 -3.55 -18.71
CA THR A 306 -1.21 -3.79 -19.81
C THR A 306 -1.98 -3.70 -21.13
N LEU A 307 -1.50 -2.88 -22.04
CA LEU A 307 -2.10 -2.64 -23.36
C LEU A 307 -1.19 -3.21 -24.44
N HIS A 308 -1.79 -3.89 -25.41
CA HIS A 308 -1.05 -4.51 -26.50
C HIS A 308 -1.02 -3.62 -27.76
N GLY A 309 -0.13 -3.90 -28.68
CA GLY A 309 0.02 -3.17 -29.93
C GLY A 309 1.04 -2.05 -29.89
N THR A 310 0.96 -1.16 -30.86
CA THR A 310 1.79 0.06 -30.94
C THR A 310 1.41 1.05 -29.85
N LEU A 311 2.26 2.05 -29.58
CA LEU A 311 1.95 3.12 -28.62
C LEU A 311 0.65 3.85 -29.00
N GLU A 312 0.45 4.11 -30.28
CA GLU A 312 -0.72 4.82 -30.80
C GLU A 312 -2.01 4.02 -30.59
N GLU A 313 -1.99 2.72 -30.88
CA GLU A 313 -3.12 1.82 -30.62
C GLU A 313 -3.43 1.71 -29.13
N ALA A 314 -2.41 1.49 -28.30
CA ALA A 314 -2.53 1.40 -26.86
C ALA A 314 -3.10 2.70 -26.25
N TRP A 315 -2.60 3.85 -26.70
CA TRP A 315 -3.14 5.14 -26.28
C TRP A 315 -4.59 5.34 -26.73
N THR A 316 -4.94 4.96 -27.96
CA THR A 316 -6.31 5.07 -28.48
C THR A 316 -7.30 4.28 -27.61
N HIS A 317 -6.96 3.06 -27.22
CA HIS A 317 -7.78 2.24 -26.33
C HIS A 317 -7.92 2.87 -24.93
N LEU A 318 -6.81 3.37 -24.39
CA LEU A 318 -6.81 4.03 -23.08
C LEU A 318 -7.63 5.33 -23.10
N ALA A 319 -7.46 6.15 -24.13
CA ALA A 319 -8.17 7.42 -24.26
C ALA A 319 -9.69 7.22 -24.37
N ALA A 320 -10.11 6.17 -25.10
CA ALA A 320 -11.52 5.79 -25.23
C ALA A 320 -12.13 5.38 -23.87
N ALA A 321 -11.36 4.75 -23.01
CA ALA A 321 -11.79 4.36 -21.65
C ALA A 321 -11.75 5.55 -20.65
N LEU A 322 -10.78 6.47 -20.82
CA LEU A 322 -10.63 7.65 -19.94
C LEU A 322 -11.71 8.72 -20.20
N GLY A 323 -12.13 8.92 -21.44
CA GLY A 323 -13.10 9.97 -21.81
C GLY A 323 -14.36 9.95 -20.93
N PRO A 324 -15.12 8.84 -20.88
CA PRO A 324 -16.32 8.75 -20.02
C PRO A 324 -16.04 8.93 -18.53
N ALA A 325 -14.88 8.44 -18.04
CA ALA A 325 -14.51 8.58 -16.64
C ALA A 325 -14.24 10.05 -16.25
N LEU A 326 -13.59 10.79 -17.13
CA LEU A 326 -13.37 12.23 -16.97
C LEU A 326 -14.68 13.01 -16.94
N GLU A 327 -15.65 12.70 -17.81
CA GLU A 327 -16.96 13.35 -17.82
C GLU A 327 -17.77 13.09 -16.55
N SER A 328 -17.65 11.89 -15.99
CA SER A 328 -18.33 11.50 -14.75
C SER A 328 -17.76 12.23 -13.52
N GLY A 329 -16.43 12.39 -13.45
CA GLY A 329 -15.74 13.08 -12.35
C GLY A 329 -16.01 14.59 -12.32
N SER A 330 -16.38 15.19 -13.43
CA SER A 330 -16.69 16.64 -13.51
C SER A 330 -18.08 17.00 -12.95
N ARG A 331 -18.90 16.02 -12.58
CA ARG A 331 -20.28 16.23 -12.08
C ARG A 331 -20.43 16.05 -10.56
N ALA A 332 -19.36 15.71 -9.87
CA ALA A 332 -19.30 15.56 -8.42
C ALA A 332 -18.57 16.73 -7.77
#